data_88e9753a817b2ddf8b7f50222f2c9498
#
_entry.id   88e9753a817b2ddf8b7f50222f2c9498
#
_cell.length_a   1.000
_cell.length_b   1.000
_cell.length_c   1.000
_cell.angle_alpha   90.00
_cell.angle_beta   90.00
_cell.angle_gamma   90.00
#
_symmetry.space_group_name_H-M   'P 1'
#
loop_
_entity.id
_entity.type
_entity.pdbx_description
1 polymer ?
#
loop_
_entity_poly.entity_id
_entity_poly.type
_entity_poly.pdbx_seq_one_letter_code
_entity_poly.pdbx_strand_id
1 'polypeptide(L)'
;VEPERPDKTENQQLATGEEKKPGLTGKVRAVTTQAVEEAKALKDPQQTQLWKSIFRVSHDRSDPRNRSLSILSNVFLHLHPAKVNRDATRYGFTWGMGGITFYLFIVLTFTGVLLMFYYHPTKGQAFQDILYLEHDVPFGKLLRNMHRWAAHLMIITTWLHMFRVVLTGSYKKPREFNWCVGIVLLVLTMLLSFTGYLLPDDQLGFWAVTVGTNMARATPLLGSEGPLGPQLGMTPFNDVRFGLLGGSIVDANALLRSYIWHCIGIPLVASIFMAVHFWRIRKDGGISGPAPVVLESEIKAPKKKSVLAG
;
A
#
# COMPACT_ATOMS: atom_id res chain seq x y z
N VAL A 1 14.95 41.29 -53.36
CA VAL A 1 16.22 41.26 -52.62
C VAL A 1 16.30 39.90 -52.01
N GLU A 2 17.03 38.96 -52.65
CA GLU A 2 17.32 37.61 -52.18
C GLU A 2 18.39 37.69 -51.08
N PRO A 3 18.32 36.89 -50.01
CA PRO A 3 19.39 36.79 -49.02
C PRO A 3 20.51 35.88 -49.54
N GLU A 4 21.73 36.40 -49.53
CA GLU A 4 22.99 35.72 -49.88
C GLU A 4 23.16 34.43 -49.02
N ARG A 5 23.56 33.35 -49.70
CA ARG A 5 23.98 32.11 -49.06
C ARG A 5 25.40 32.29 -48.50
N PRO A 6 25.69 31.86 -47.28
CA PRO A 6 27.05 31.87 -46.76
C PRO A 6 27.96 30.89 -47.51
N ASP A 7 29.16 31.34 -47.75
CA ASP A 7 30.27 30.71 -48.49
C ASP A 7 30.65 29.34 -47.87
N LYS A 8 30.78 28.34 -48.75
CA LYS A 8 31.12 26.94 -48.38
C LYS A 8 32.61 26.69 -48.14
N THR A 9 33.44 27.72 -48.16
CA THR A 9 34.89 27.59 -48.07
C THR A 9 35.46 27.64 -46.64
N GLU A 10 34.68 28.07 -45.66
CA GLU A 10 35.17 28.21 -44.29
C GLU A 10 35.04 26.92 -43.43
N ASN A 11 34.32 25.91 -43.92
CA ASN A 11 34.08 24.65 -43.19
C ASN A 11 35.05 23.50 -43.50
N GLN A 12 36.12 23.74 -44.32
CA GLN A 12 37.09 22.68 -44.64
C GLN A 12 38.43 22.76 -43.89
N GLN A 13 38.61 23.73 -42.99
CA GLN A 13 39.87 23.87 -42.25
C GLN A 13 39.81 23.32 -40.80
N LEU A 14 38.68 22.75 -40.34
CA LEU A 14 38.54 22.22 -38.97
C LEU A 14 38.55 20.68 -38.84
N ALA A 15 38.94 19.97 -39.93
CA ALA A 15 38.86 18.48 -39.95
C ALA A 15 40.21 17.77 -40.07
N THR A 16 41.33 18.38 -39.67
CA THR A 16 42.61 17.64 -39.56
C THR A 16 43.30 17.91 -38.23
N GLY A 17 42.59 17.64 -37.13
CA GLY A 17 43.23 17.41 -35.84
C GLY A 17 43.66 15.94 -35.75
N GLU A 18 44.88 15.65 -36.18
CA GLU A 18 45.51 14.35 -35.86
C GLU A 18 45.56 14.18 -34.33
N GLU A 19 44.68 13.35 -33.78
CA GLU A 19 44.81 12.86 -32.40
C GLU A 19 46.12 12.06 -32.29
N LYS A 20 47.17 12.69 -31.77
CA LYS A 20 48.41 12.01 -31.39
C LYS A 20 48.07 10.91 -30.40
N LYS A 21 48.11 9.63 -30.83
CA LYS A 21 47.98 8.47 -29.96
C LYS A 21 48.94 8.64 -28.79
N PRO A 22 48.47 8.51 -27.54
CA PRO A 22 49.29 8.69 -26.35
C PRO A 22 50.45 7.66 -26.39
N GLY A 23 51.68 8.13 -26.23
CA GLY A 23 52.87 7.26 -26.12
C GLY A 23 52.75 6.31 -24.92
N LEU A 24 53.68 5.34 -24.87
CA LEU A 24 53.65 4.28 -23.85
C LEU A 24 53.51 4.84 -22.41
N THR A 25 54.20 5.95 -22.12
CA THR A 25 54.14 6.68 -20.85
C THR A 25 52.73 7.29 -20.56
N GLY A 26 52.02 7.74 -21.60
CA GLY A 26 50.65 8.23 -21.46
C GLY A 26 49.66 7.10 -21.18
N LYS A 27 49.83 5.94 -21.81
CA LYS A 27 49.00 4.76 -21.56
C LYS A 27 49.18 4.22 -20.14
N VAL A 28 50.44 4.10 -19.64
CA VAL A 28 50.74 3.69 -18.28
C VAL A 28 50.12 4.67 -17.26
N ARG A 29 50.27 5.98 -17.50
CA ARG A 29 49.68 7.00 -16.63
C ARG A 29 48.14 6.94 -16.62
N ALA A 30 47.48 6.67 -17.75
CA ALA A 30 46.04 6.47 -17.80
C ALA A 30 45.57 5.24 -17.02
N VAL A 31 46.29 4.12 -17.16
CA VAL A 31 45.97 2.88 -16.43
C VAL A 31 46.20 3.03 -14.91
N THR A 32 47.29 3.69 -14.50
CA THR A 32 47.52 3.96 -13.08
C THR A 32 46.50 4.94 -12.48
N THR A 33 46.08 5.96 -13.23
CA THR A 33 45.01 6.89 -12.78
C THR A 33 43.69 6.16 -12.66
N GLN A 34 43.36 5.32 -13.62
CA GLN A 34 42.14 4.51 -13.58
C GLN A 34 42.14 3.52 -12.38
N ALA A 35 43.26 2.86 -12.14
CA ALA A 35 43.40 1.95 -10.99
C ALA A 35 43.28 2.70 -9.64
N VAL A 36 43.79 3.93 -9.56
CA VAL A 36 43.66 4.77 -8.36
C VAL A 36 42.23 5.24 -8.16
N GLU A 37 41.53 5.60 -9.23
CA GLU A 37 40.11 5.97 -9.16
C GLU A 37 39.23 4.76 -8.80
N GLU A 38 39.51 3.59 -9.34
CA GLU A 38 38.82 2.36 -8.97
C GLU A 38 39.09 1.96 -7.50
N ALA A 39 40.31 2.15 -7.01
CA ALA A 39 40.66 1.93 -5.60
C ALA A 39 39.97 2.95 -4.66
N LYS A 40 39.77 4.18 -5.11
CA LYS A 40 38.99 5.18 -4.37
C LYS A 40 37.49 4.85 -4.39
N ALA A 41 36.97 4.36 -5.52
CA ALA A 41 35.58 3.92 -5.65
C ALA A 41 35.28 2.70 -4.74
N LEU A 42 36.25 1.83 -4.50
CA LEU A 42 36.13 0.71 -3.55
C LEU A 42 35.99 1.19 -2.09
N LYS A 43 36.48 2.39 -1.74
CA LYS A 43 36.30 2.98 -0.41
C LYS A 43 34.92 3.63 -0.22
N ASP A 44 34.25 3.99 -1.32
CA ASP A 44 32.89 4.51 -1.30
C ASP A 44 31.97 3.56 -2.10
N PRO A 45 31.20 2.70 -1.42
CA PRO A 45 30.33 1.74 -2.08
C PRO A 45 29.36 2.38 -3.07
N GLN A 46 28.99 3.65 -2.89
CA GLN A 46 28.05 4.38 -3.75
C GLN A 46 28.63 4.72 -5.12
N GLN A 47 29.94 4.72 -5.26
CA GLN A 47 30.61 4.99 -6.52
C GLN A 47 30.86 3.73 -7.36
N THR A 48 30.67 2.56 -6.79
CA THR A 48 30.86 1.29 -7.51
C THR A 48 29.85 1.12 -8.64
N GLN A 49 30.26 0.46 -9.72
CA GLN A 49 29.39 0.11 -10.85
C GLN A 49 28.19 -0.70 -10.40
N LEU A 50 28.40 -1.62 -9.45
CA LEU A 50 27.36 -2.46 -8.88
C LEU A 50 26.29 -1.62 -8.16
N TRP A 51 26.71 -0.67 -7.32
CA TRP A 51 25.79 0.23 -6.60
C TRP A 51 24.99 1.09 -7.59
N LYS A 52 25.66 1.68 -8.58
CA LYS A 52 25.00 2.48 -9.63
C LYS A 52 24.02 1.66 -10.46
N SER A 53 24.31 0.39 -10.72
CA SER A 53 23.41 -0.54 -11.42
C SER A 53 22.16 -0.87 -10.61
N ILE A 54 22.32 -1.14 -9.30
CA ILE A 54 21.22 -1.51 -8.40
C ILE A 54 20.33 -0.29 -8.10
N PHE A 55 20.93 0.82 -7.71
CA PHE A 55 20.19 1.97 -7.20
C PHE A 55 19.91 3.06 -8.25
N ARG A 56 20.47 2.96 -9.46
CA ARG A 56 20.28 3.90 -10.59
C ARG A 56 20.22 5.38 -10.17
N VAL A 57 21.02 5.79 -9.21
CA VAL A 57 21.08 7.17 -8.72
C VAL A 57 21.88 7.99 -9.71
N SER A 58 21.23 8.77 -10.55
CA SER A 58 21.96 9.46 -11.62
C SER A 58 21.48 10.86 -11.96
N HIS A 59 20.66 11.50 -11.16
CA HIS A 59 20.24 12.86 -11.52
C HIS A 59 20.50 13.83 -10.37
N ASP A 60 21.15 14.93 -10.68
CA ASP A 60 21.25 16.06 -9.78
C ASP A 60 19.86 16.51 -9.34
N ARG A 61 19.57 16.40 -8.04
CA ARG A 61 18.28 16.75 -7.45
C ARG A 61 18.06 18.26 -7.28
N SER A 62 19.03 19.07 -7.61
CA SER A 62 18.92 20.54 -7.59
C SER A 62 17.99 21.05 -8.69
N ASP A 63 18.02 20.42 -9.88
CA ASP A 63 17.20 20.79 -11.01
C ASP A 63 15.73 20.29 -10.86
N PRO A 64 14.71 21.16 -11.07
CA PRO A 64 13.30 20.80 -11.02
C PRO A 64 12.90 19.69 -12.01
N ARG A 65 13.51 19.66 -13.21
CA ARG A 65 13.27 18.62 -14.22
C ARG A 65 13.74 17.25 -13.73
N ASN A 66 14.94 17.19 -13.18
CA ASN A 66 15.52 15.95 -12.67
C ASN A 66 14.75 15.42 -11.46
N ARG A 67 14.22 16.31 -10.61
CA ARG A 67 13.30 15.93 -9.53
C ARG A 67 12.01 15.29 -10.06
N SER A 68 11.43 15.85 -11.12
CA SER A 68 10.23 15.29 -11.74
C SER A 68 10.49 13.91 -12.37
N LEU A 69 11.59 13.74 -13.08
CA LEU A 69 12.01 12.47 -13.67
C LEU A 69 12.30 11.41 -12.59
N SER A 70 12.94 11.80 -11.50
CA SER A 70 13.18 10.91 -10.35
C SER A 70 11.88 10.41 -9.71
N ILE A 71 10.85 11.26 -9.62
CA ILE A 71 9.52 10.90 -9.12
C ILE A 71 8.83 9.92 -10.08
N LEU A 72 8.90 10.16 -11.39
CA LEU A 72 8.26 9.33 -12.41
C LEU A 72 8.91 7.94 -12.53
N SER A 73 10.22 7.85 -12.35
CA SER A 73 10.99 6.61 -12.48
C SER A 73 11.03 5.75 -11.22
N ASN A 74 10.60 6.26 -10.07
CA ASN A 74 10.65 5.56 -8.80
C ASN A 74 9.23 5.21 -8.31
N VAL A 75 8.93 3.92 -8.17
CA VAL A 75 7.60 3.43 -7.75
C VAL A 75 7.19 4.02 -6.39
N PHE A 76 8.08 4.07 -5.42
CA PHE A 76 7.76 4.62 -4.10
C PHE A 76 7.45 6.12 -4.16
N LEU A 77 8.26 6.89 -4.88
CA LEU A 77 8.01 8.32 -5.06
C LEU A 77 6.82 8.58 -5.99
N HIS A 78 6.47 7.64 -6.85
CA HIS A 78 5.27 7.73 -7.69
C HIS A 78 4.00 7.51 -6.89
N LEU A 79 3.99 6.60 -5.93
CA LEU A 79 2.85 6.31 -5.06
C LEU A 79 2.72 7.29 -3.88
N HIS A 80 3.85 7.81 -3.36
CA HIS A 80 3.86 8.72 -2.21
C HIS A 80 3.99 10.19 -2.66
N PRO A 81 3.46 11.14 -1.87
CA PRO A 81 3.56 12.57 -2.20
C PRO A 81 5.02 13.04 -2.12
N ALA A 82 5.49 13.75 -3.16
CA ALA A 82 6.84 14.31 -3.21
C ALA A 82 7.05 15.49 -2.22
N LYS A 83 5.97 16.17 -1.87
CA LYS A 83 5.94 17.24 -0.87
C LYS A 83 4.85 16.93 0.14
N VAL A 84 5.19 17.01 1.41
CA VAL A 84 4.27 16.76 2.54
C VAL A 84 4.28 17.99 3.42
N ASN A 85 3.09 18.41 3.90
CA ASN A 85 3.00 19.49 4.87
C ASN A 85 3.71 19.08 6.17
N ARG A 86 4.61 19.93 6.67
CA ARG A 86 5.37 19.68 7.89
C ARG A 86 4.48 19.43 9.10
N ASP A 87 3.38 20.16 9.22
CA ASP A 87 2.47 20.01 10.36
C ASP A 87 1.63 18.72 10.25
N ALA A 88 1.38 18.25 9.03
CA ALA A 88 0.70 16.97 8.79
C ALA A 88 1.55 15.75 9.21
N THR A 89 2.88 15.88 9.25
CA THR A 89 3.79 14.80 9.64
C THR A 89 4.05 14.72 11.15
N ARG A 90 3.55 15.68 11.94
CA ARG A 90 3.66 15.62 13.40
C ARG A 90 2.97 14.37 13.93
N TYR A 91 3.70 13.60 14.73
CA TYR A 91 3.17 12.38 15.33
C TYR A 91 1.90 12.66 16.16
N GLY A 92 1.89 13.75 16.94
CA GLY A 92 0.74 14.16 17.74
C GLY A 92 -0.53 14.50 16.93
N PHE A 93 -0.42 14.74 15.62
CA PHE A 93 -1.56 14.96 14.74
C PHE A 93 -2.06 13.66 14.09
N THR A 94 -1.17 12.81 13.60
CA THR A 94 -1.53 11.58 12.85
C THR A 94 -1.53 10.34 13.71
N TRP A 95 -0.78 10.33 14.80
CA TRP A 95 -0.45 9.17 15.63
C TRP A 95 0.14 8.00 14.83
N GLY A 96 0.49 8.22 13.57
CA GLY A 96 1.01 7.18 12.68
C GLY A 96 0.05 6.02 12.39
N MET A 97 -1.23 6.13 12.76
CA MET A 97 -2.18 5.01 12.75
C MET A 97 -2.30 4.33 11.38
N GLY A 98 -2.38 5.11 10.29
CA GLY A 98 -2.44 4.54 8.93
C GLY A 98 -1.17 3.75 8.58
N GLY A 99 0.00 4.26 8.96
CA GLY A 99 1.28 3.57 8.76
C GLY A 99 1.41 2.30 9.60
N ILE A 100 0.98 2.36 10.87
CA ILE A 100 0.97 1.20 11.77
C ILE A 100 0.03 0.12 11.23
N THR A 101 -1.18 0.48 10.79
CA THR A 101 -2.14 -0.46 10.18
C THR A 101 -1.56 -1.13 8.94
N PHE A 102 -0.88 -0.37 8.08
CA PHE A 102 -0.20 -0.93 6.90
C PHE A 102 0.94 -1.88 7.28
N TYR A 103 1.76 -1.51 8.27
CA TYR A 103 2.81 -2.39 8.78
C TYR A 103 2.23 -3.70 9.34
N LEU A 104 1.14 -3.63 10.08
CA LEU A 104 0.45 -4.82 10.60
C LEU A 104 -0.10 -5.70 9.47
N PHE A 105 -0.59 -5.11 8.37
CA PHE A 105 -0.99 -5.86 7.19
C PHE A 105 0.19 -6.65 6.58
N ILE A 106 1.38 -6.04 6.50
CA ILE A 106 2.59 -6.74 6.03
C ILE A 106 2.97 -7.89 6.98
N VAL A 107 2.95 -7.65 8.28
CA VAL A 107 3.21 -8.70 9.30
C VAL A 107 2.22 -9.85 9.15
N LEU A 108 0.92 -9.55 9.00
CA LEU A 108 -0.14 -10.54 8.80
C LEU A 108 0.06 -11.34 7.51
N THR A 109 0.41 -10.68 6.41
CA THR A 109 0.68 -11.34 5.14
C THR A 109 1.87 -12.29 5.27
N PHE A 110 2.97 -11.83 5.84
CA PHE A 110 4.16 -12.65 6.02
C PHE A 110 3.92 -13.85 6.93
N THR A 111 3.34 -13.61 8.11
CA THR A 111 3.02 -14.70 9.06
C THR A 111 1.96 -15.63 8.51
N GLY A 112 0.95 -15.11 7.79
CA GLY A 112 -0.09 -15.91 7.16
C GLY A 112 0.45 -16.87 6.09
N VAL A 113 1.34 -16.38 5.22
CA VAL A 113 2.01 -17.24 4.22
C VAL A 113 2.80 -18.36 4.89
N LEU A 114 3.52 -18.08 5.97
CA LEU A 114 4.23 -19.13 6.72
C LEU A 114 3.28 -20.14 7.36
N LEU A 115 2.15 -19.69 7.89
CA LEU A 115 1.13 -20.58 8.47
C LEU A 115 0.50 -21.52 7.43
N MET A 116 0.38 -21.08 6.17
CA MET A 116 -0.18 -21.90 5.09
C MET A 116 0.60 -23.19 4.85
N PHE A 117 1.91 -23.23 5.12
CA PHE A 117 2.74 -24.44 4.95
C PHE A 117 2.39 -25.56 5.93
N TYR A 118 1.72 -25.25 7.03
CA TYR A 118 1.39 -26.19 8.11
C TYR A 118 -0.11 -26.48 8.20
N TYR A 119 -0.94 -25.89 7.33
CA TYR A 119 -2.38 -25.91 7.48
C TYR A 119 -3.08 -26.60 6.33
N HIS A 120 -3.97 -27.55 6.63
CA HIS A 120 -4.83 -28.24 5.67
C HIS A 120 -6.30 -27.82 5.92
N PRO A 121 -6.97 -27.19 4.95
CA PRO A 121 -8.35 -26.70 5.10
C PRO A 121 -9.38 -27.84 4.99
N THR A 122 -9.22 -28.87 5.78
CA THR A 122 -10.13 -30.03 5.84
C THR A 122 -10.66 -30.23 7.26
N LYS A 123 -11.93 -30.60 7.35
CA LYS A 123 -12.63 -30.77 8.63
C LYS A 123 -11.91 -31.79 9.51
N GLY A 124 -11.69 -31.45 10.76
CA GLY A 124 -10.96 -32.25 11.74
C GLY A 124 -9.43 -32.15 11.62
N GLN A 125 -8.85 -32.15 10.40
CA GLN A 125 -7.41 -32.02 10.22
C GLN A 125 -6.95 -30.59 10.56
N ALA A 126 -7.71 -29.58 10.18
CA ALA A 126 -7.41 -28.18 10.48
C ALA A 126 -7.12 -27.93 11.98
N PHE A 127 -7.92 -28.52 12.85
CA PHE A 127 -7.71 -28.42 14.29
C PHE A 127 -6.43 -29.14 14.74
N GLN A 128 -6.15 -30.33 14.19
CA GLN A 128 -4.92 -31.08 14.49
C GLN A 128 -3.66 -30.34 14.03
N ASP A 129 -3.72 -29.69 12.85
CA ASP A 129 -2.62 -28.87 12.34
C ASP A 129 -2.32 -27.68 13.29
N ILE A 130 -3.35 -27.07 13.87
CA ILE A 130 -3.16 -26.01 14.86
C ILE A 130 -2.49 -26.55 16.13
N LEU A 131 -2.88 -27.73 16.62
CA LEU A 131 -2.22 -28.36 17.77
C LEU A 131 -0.78 -28.72 17.45
N TYR A 132 -0.51 -29.33 16.29
CA TYR A 132 0.82 -29.63 15.80
C TYR A 132 1.70 -28.38 15.71
N LEU A 133 1.17 -27.30 15.14
CA LEU A 133 1.87 -26.02 15.05
C LEU A 133 2.23 -25.45 16.44
N GLU A 134 1.35 -25.61 17.43
CA GLU A 134 1.57 -25.05 18.77
C GLU A 134 2.54 -25.87 19.63
N HIS A 135 2.60 -27.19 19.45
CA HIS A 135 3.31 -28.08 20.34
C HIS A 135 4.60 -28.68 19.72
N ASP A 136 4.59 -28.99 18.43
CA ASP A 136 5.63 -29.76 17.79
C ASP A 136 6.53 -28.93 16.85
N VAL A 137 6.01 -27.83 16.27
CA VAL A 137 6.78 -26.98 15.33
C VAL A 137 7.62 -25.96 16.11
N PRO A 138 8.95 -25.93 15.94
CA PRO A 138 9.79 -24.91 16.56
C PRO A 138 9.29 -23.49 16.19
N PHE A 139 9.06 -22.65 17.18
CA PHE A 139 8.50 -21.30 17.02
C PHE A 139 7.08 -21.24 16.44
N GLY A 140 6.39 -22.36 16.22
CA GLY A 140 5.05 -22.38 15.64
C GLY A 140 4.01 -21.64 16.48
N LYS A 141 4.04 -21.83 17.79
CA LYS A 141 3.21 -21.07 18.74
C LYS A 141 3.48 -19.56 18.68
N LEU A 142 4.74 -19.14 18.55
CA LEU A 142 5.10 -17.74 18.40
C LEU A 142 4.52 -17.17 17.09
N LEU A 143 4.72 -17.88 15.98
CA LEU A 143 4.24 -17.47 14.65
C LEU A 143 2.72 -17.29 14.63
N ARG A 144 1.98 -18.27 15.17
CA ARG A 144 0.51 -18.19 15.27
C ARG A 144 0.05 -17.04 16.18
N ASN A 145 0.70 -16.85 17.32
CA ASN A 145 0.37 -15.76 18.22
C ASN A 145 0.70 -14.39 17.62
N MET A 146 1.81 -14.24 16.90
CA MET A 146 2.11 -13.01 16.17
C MET A 146 1.01 -12.67 15.15
N HIS A 147 0.56 -13.66 14.37
CA HIS A 147 -0.54 -13.48 13.43
C HIS A 147 -1.83 -13.04 14.14
N ARG A 148 -2.22 -13.74 15.19
CA ARG A 148 -3.42 -13.44 15.97
C ARG A 148 -3.38 -12.04 16.59
N TRP A 149 -2.29 -11.68 17.28
CA TRP A 149 -2.18 -10.38 17.94
C TRP A 149 -2.05 -9.24 16.94
N ALA A 150 -1.35 -9.45 15.83
CA ALA A 150 -1.30 -8.47 14.75
C ALA A 150 -2.69 -8.22 14.14
N ALA A 151 -3.55 -9.25 14.02
CA ALA A 151 -4.92 -9.09 13.56
C ALA A 151 -5.76 -8.23 14.54
N HIS A 152 -5.69 -8.48 15.85
CA HIS A 152 -6.38 -7.65 16.85
C HIS A 152 -5.89 -6.20 16.81
N LEU A 153 -4.58 -5.99 16.76
CA LEU A 153 -4.00 -4.65 16.66
C LEU A 153 -4.39 -3.94 15.37
N MET A 154 -4.45 -4.64 14.24
CA MET A 154 -4.87 -4.09 12.97
C MET A 154 -6.31 -3.56 13.02
N ILE A 155 -7.24 -4.29 13.63
CA ILE A 155 -8.62 -3.83 13.81
C ILE A 155 -8.64 -2.56 14.66
N ILE A 156 -7.97 -2.58 15.82
CA ILE A 156 -7.95 -1.43 16.74
C ILE A 156 -7.33 -0.21 16.05
N THR A 157 -6.19 -0.37 15.38
CA THR A 157 -5.52 0.75 14.70
C THR A 157 -6.32 1.27 13.52
N THR A 158 -7.03 0.41 12.78
CA THR A 158 -7.93 0.83 11.71
C THR A 158 -9.08 1.69 12.25
N TRP A 159 -9.73 1.26 13.34
CA TRP A 159 -10.78 2.04 13.99
C TRP A 159 -10.26 3.39 14.49
N LEU A 160 -9.12 3.42 15.16
CA LEU A 160 -8.49 4.66 15.63
C LEU A 160 -8.12 5.59 14.46
N HIS A 161 -7.62 5.00 13.36
CA HIS A 161 -7.34 5.75 12.12
C HIS A 161 -8.60 6.40 11.55
N MET A 162 -9.68 5.64 11.42
CA MET A 162 -10.97 6.15 10.94
C MET A 162 -11.53 7.22 11.87
N PHE A 163 -11.49 7.01 13.16
CA PHE A 163 -11.95 7.95 14.17
C PHE A 163 -11.18 9.27 14.09
N ARG A 164 -9.85 9.20 14.00
CA ARG A 164 -9.00 10.39 13.77
C ARG A 164 -9.40 11.13 12.50
N VAL A 165 -9.62 10.43 11.38
CA VAL A 165 -10.01 11.04 10.10
C VAL A 165 -11.34 11.79 10.23
N VAL A 166 -12.31 11.24 10.98
CA VAL A 166 -13.59 11.90 11.27
C VAL A 166 -13.40 13.14 12.13
N LEU A 167 -12.71 13.01 13.27
CA LEU A 167 -12.51 14.11 14.22
C LEU A 167 -11.76 15.31 13.62
N THR A 168 -10.81 15.04 12.71
CA THR A 168 -10.04 16.11 12.06
C THR A 168 -10.70 16.64 10.78
N GLY A 169 -11.86 16.12 10.39
CA GLY A 169 -12.53 16.51 9.14
C GLY A 169 -11.74 16.14 7.88
N SER A 170 -10.80 15.20 7.99
CA SER A 170 -9.90 14.81 6.89
C SER A 170 -10.60 14.06 5.76
N TYR A 171 -11.86 13.68 5.93
CA TYR A 171 -12.72 13.08 4.91
C TYR A 171 -13.38 14.09 3.96
N LYS A 172 -13.34 15.40 4.30
CA LYS A 172 -13.94 16.48 3.49
C LYS A 172 -13.11 16.75 2.22
N LYS A 173 -13.68 17.55 1.32
CA LYS A 173 -13.06 17.93 0.03
C LYS A 173 -11.58 18.26 0.17
N PRO A 174 -10.74 17.72 -0.69
CA PRO A 174 -10.99 16.89 -1.89
C PRO A 174 -10.88 15.37 -1.63
N ARG A 175 -11.06 14.88 -0.39
CA ARG A 175 -10.69 13.52 0.06
C ARG A 175 -11.89 12.57 0.21
N GLU A 176 -13.08 12.95 -0.29
CA GLU A 176 -14.30 12.14 -0.14
C GLU A 176 -14.15 10.76 -0.78
N PHE A 177 -13.58 10.69 -1.98
CA PHE A 177 -13.36 9.40 -2.64
C PHE A 177 -12.42 8.51 -1.83
N ASN A 178 -11.34 9.08 -1.28
CA ASN A 178 -10.40 8.34 -0.45
C ASN A 178 -11.04 7.86 0.88
N TRP A 179 -12.00 8.60 1.40
CA TRP A 179 -12.81 8.18 2.53
C TRP A 179 -13.65 6.95 2.19
N CYS A 180 -14.34 6.93 1.03
CA CYS A 180 -15.10 5.76 0.58
C CYS A 180 -14.19 4.53 0.41
N VAL A 181 -13.00 4.70 -0.17
CA VAL A 181 -11.99 3.62 -0.25
C VAL A 181 -11.59 3.14 1.15
N GLY A 182 -11.42 4.04 2.11
CA GLY A 182 -11.15 3.71 3.51
C GLY A 182 -12.25 2.87 4.16
N ILE A 183 -13.53 3.18 3.90
CA ILE A 183 -14.67 2.39 4.38
C ILE A 183 -14.63 0.97 3.78
N VAL A 184 -14.34 0.83 2.49
CA VAL A 184 -14.19 -0.49 1.85
C VAL A 184 -13.06 -1.28 2.51
N LEU A 185 -11.91 -0.65 2.77
CA LEU A 185 -10.79 -1.28 3.48
C LEU A 185 -11.15 -1.72 4.90
N LEU A 186 -11.94 -0.94 5.63
CA LEU A 186 -12.45 -1.33 6.95
C LEU A 186 -13.32 -2.59 6.84
N VAL A 187 -14.26 -2.63 5.89
CA VAL A 187 -15.12 -3.80 5.66
C VAL A 187 -14.28 -5.03 5.31
N LEU A 188 -13.29 -4.88 4.42
CA LEU A 188 -12.37 -5.99 4.06
C LEU A 188 -11.56 -6.46 5.27
N THR A 189 -11.14 -5.57 6.15
CA THR A 189 -10.44 -5.93 7.41
C THR A 189 -11.35 -6.74 8.34
N MET A 190 -12.63 -6.35 8.47
CA MET A 190 -13.61 -7.11 9.24
C MET A 190 -13.85 -8.50 8.63
N LEU A 191 -13.98 -8.59 7.30
CA LEU A 191 -14.14 -9.86 6.59
C LEU A 191 -12.91 -10.76 6.74
N LEU A 192 -11.70 -10.20 6.71
CA LEU A 192 -10.47 -10.95 7.00
C LEU A 192 -10.51 -11.57 8.39
N SER A 193 -10.88 -10.78 9.41
CA SER A 193 -11.02 -11.30 10.77
C SER A 193 -12.08 -12.39 10.89
N PHE A 194 -13.23 -12.19 10.25
CA PHE A 194 -14.33 -13.14 10.26
C PHE A 194 -13.95 -14.46 9.58
N THR A 195 -13.37 -14.42 8.39
CA THR A 195 -12.95 -15.62 7.65
C THR A 195 -11.82 -16.36 8.35
N GLY A 196 -10.86 -15.63 8.94
CA GLY A 196 -9.74 -16.23 9.68
C GLY A 196 -10.16 -16.89 11.00
N TYR A 197 -11.25 -16.42 11.60
CA TYR A 197 -11.74 -16.96 12.88
C TYR A 197 -12.28 -18.38 12.75
N LEU A 198 -12.75 -18.80 11.58
CA LEU A 198 -13.20 -20.19 11.32
C LEU A 198 -12.04 -21.16 11.12
N LEU A 199 -10.87 -20.71 10.68
CA LEU A 199 -9.79 -21.61 10.22
C LEU A 199 -9.29 -22.60 11.28
N PRO A 200 -9.27 -22.29 12.60
CA PRO A 200 -8.94 -23.28 13.61
C PRO A 200 -9.89 -24.48 13.70
N ASP A 201 -11.05 -24.43 13.07
CA ASP A 201 -12.12 -25.45 13.10
C ASP A 201 -12.51 -25.87 14.54
N ASP A 202 -12.50 -24.90 15.45
CA ASP A 202 -12.88 -25.07 16.84
C ASP A 202 -14.34 -24.67 17.09
N GLN A 203 -14.83 -24.94 18.28
CA GLN A 203 -16.21 -24.62 18.68
C GLN A 203 -16.53 -23.13 18.58
N LEU A 204 -15.57 -22.26 18.91
CA LEU A 204 -15.78 -20.81 18.85
C LEU A 204 -15.91 -20.33 17.41
N GLY A 205 -15.05 -20.80 16.52
CA GLY A 205 -15.12 -20.49 15.09
C GLY A 205 -16.40 -20.99 14.44
N PHE A 206 -16.79 -22.22 14.76
CA PHE A 206 -18.04 -22.82 14.26
C PHE A 206 -19.27 -21.97 14.62
N TRP A 207 -19.42 -21.62 15.90
CA TRP A 207 -20.59 -20.84 16.35
C TRP A 207 -20.54 -19.39 15.88
N ALA A 208 -19.37 -18.77 15.84
CA ALA A 208 -19.23 -17.40 15.32
C ALA A 208 -19.67 -17.31 13.84
N VAL A 209 -19.23 -18.26 13.01
CA VAL A 209 -19.62 -18.29 11.59
C VAL A 209 -21.10 -18.67 11.44
N THR A 210 -21.61 -19.59 12.24
CA THR A 210 -23.03 -19.94 12.23
C THR A 210 -23.90 -18.72 12.52
N VAL A 211 -23.61 -17.99 13.60
CA VAL A 211 -24.36 -16.78 13.98
C VAL A 211 -24.18 -15.66 12.94
N GLY A 212 -22.93 -15.36 12.55
CA GLY A 212 -22.65 -14.29 11.62
C GLY A 212 -23.26 -14.52 10.23
N THR A 213 -23.25 -15.75 9.73
CA THR A 213 -23.88 -16.06 8.44
C THR A 213 -25.41 -16.11 8.53
N ASN A 214 -25.99 -16.49 9.69
CA ASN A 214 -27.43 -16.34 9.92
C ASN A 214 -27.85 -14.87 9.91
N MET A 215 -27.06 -13.97 10.52
CA MET A 215 -27.32 -12.53 10.43
C MET A 215 -27.25 -12.02 8.97
N ALA A 216 -26.41 -12.61 8.12
CA ALA A 216 -26.33 -12.25 6.71
C ALA A 216 -27.62 -12.53 5.93
N ARG A 217 -28.53 -13.42 6.41
CA ARG A 217 -29.84 -13.62 5.81
C ARG A 217 -30.73 -12.38 5.86
N ALA A 218 -30.50 -11.47 6.81
CA ALA A 218 -31.20 -10.21 6.90
C ALA A 218 -30.67 -9.12 5.95
N THR A 219 -29.65 -9.41 5.14
CA THR A 219 -29.09 -8.46 4.20
C THR A 219 -30.13 -8.05 3.13
N PRO A 220 -30.39 -6.76 2.91
CA PRO A 220 -31.29 -6.32 1.87
C PRO A 220 -30.91 -6.87 0.50
N LEU A 221 -31.88 -7.27 -0.30
CA LEU A 221 -31.78 -7.80 -1.67
C LEU A 221 -31.12 -9.19 -1.76
N LEU A 222 -30.18 -9.53 -0.91
CA LEU A 222 -29.34 -10.74 -1.00
C LEU A 222 -29.69 -11.81 0.04
N GLY A 223 -30.40 -11.44 1.09
CA GLY A 223 -30.79 -12.36 2.15
C GLY A 223 -32.23 -12.83 2.02
N SER A 224 -32.48 -14.09 2.35
CA SER A 224 -33.81 -14.69 2.32
C SER A 224 -34.80 -14.11 3.34
N GLU A 225 -34.28 -13.46 4.39
CA GLU A 225 -35.04 -12.80 5.46
C GLU A 225 -34.93 -11.25 5.40
N GLY A 226 -34.15 -10.74 4.45
CA GLY A 226 -33.92 -9.31 4.28
C GLY A 226 -34.98 -8.59 3.46
N PRO A 227 -35.03 -7.25 3.56
CA PRO A 227 -35.93 -6.44 2.74
C PRO A 227 -35.67 -6.69 1.24
N LEU A 228 -36.75 -6.88 0.49
CA LEU A 228 -36.77 -7.15 -0.96
C LEU A 228 -36.12 -8.50 -1.37
N GLY A 229 -35.46 -9.23 -0.50
CA GLY A 229 -34.84 -10.52 -0.83
C GLY A 229 -35.85 -11.56 -1.29
N PRO A 230 -36.89 -11.89 -0.51
CA PRO A 230 -37.90 -12.87 -0.92
C PRO A 230 -38.62 -12.48 -2.23
N GLN A 231 -38.87 -11.18 -2.47
CA GLN A 231 -39.48 -10.69 -3.72
C GLN A 231 -38.59 -10.91 -4.94
N LEU A 232 -37.25 -10.93 -4.74
CA LEU A 232 -36.27 -11.22 -5.76
C LEU A 232 -35.97 -12.73 -5.90
N GLY A 233 -36.73 -13.59 -5.18
CA GLY A 233 -36.58 -15.04 -5.24
C GLY A 233 -35.46 -15.60 -4.36
N MET A 234 -34.97 -14.81 -3.37
CA MET A 234 -34.01 -15.31 -2.40
C MET A 234 -34.67 -16.29 -1.44
N THR A 235 -34.08 -17.45 -1.31
CA THR A 235 -34.49 -18.56 -0.45
C THR A 235 -33.31 -18.98 0.43
N PRO A 236 -33.52 -19.76 1.50
CA PRO A 236 -32.41 -20.30 2.30
C PRO A 236 -31.38 -21.14 1.52
N PHE A 237 -31.70 -21.55 0.28
CA PHE A 237 -30.84 -22.37 -0.58
C PHE A 237 -30.10 -21.60 -1.68
N ASN A 238 -30.35 -20.30 -1.81
CA ASN A 238 -29.68 -19.46 -2.80
C ASN A 238 -29.33 -18.06 -2.29
N ASP A 239 -29.55 -17.80 -1.02
CA ASP A 239 -29.24 -16.51 -0.38
C ASP A 239 -27.72 -16.29 -0.14
N VAL A 240 -27.38 -15.11 0.35
CA VAL A 240 -25.99 -14.74 0.66
C VAL A 240 -25.34 -15.72 1.64
N ARG A 241 -26.10 -16.24 2.62
CA ARG A 241 -25.58 -17.25 3.57
C ARG A 241 -25.19 -18.54 2.85
N PHE A 242 -26.07 -19.06 2.00
CA PHE A 242 -25.78 -20.23 1.19
C PHE A 242 -24.55 -20.02 0.30
N GLY A 243 -24.43 -18.83 -0.31
CA GLY A 243 -23.27 -18.43 -1.10
C GLY A 243 -21.96 -18.42 -0.29
N LEU A 244 -22.00 -17.89 0.94
CA LEU A 244 -20.83 -17.81 1.83
C LEU A 244 -20.39 -19.19 2.32
N LEU A 245 -21.33 -20.03 2.75
CA LEU A 245 -21.04 -21.35 3.29
C LEU A 245 -20.76 -22.41 2.22
N GLY A 246 -21.32 -22.24 1.02
CA GLY A 246 -21.31 -23.30 0.00
C GLY A 246 -22.28 -24.44 0.27
N GLY A 247 -23.27 -24.20 1.14
CA GLY A 247 -24.27 -25.15 1.61
C GLY A 247 -25.22 -24.56 2.64
N SER A 248 -26.07 -25.38 3.19
CA SER A 248 -27.06 -24.97 4.21
C SER A 248 -26.50 -24.99 5.64
N ILE A 249 -25.38 -25.63 5.88
CA ILE A 249 -24.72 -25.78 7.18
C ILE A 249 -23.25 -25.36 7.13
N VAL A 250 -22.66 -25.12 8.30
CA VAL A 250 -21.22 -24.86 8.43
C VAL A 250 -20.49 -26.20 8.42
N ASP A 251 -19.90 -26.54 7.28
CA ASP A 251 -19.20 -27.81 7.04
C ASP A 251 -17.83 -27.60 6.37
N ALA A 252 -17.30 -28.65 5.75
CA ALA A 252 -16.03 -28.62 5.03
C ALA A 252 -16.00 -27.55 3.90
N ASN A 253 -17.13 -27.31 3.22
CA ASN A 253 -17.22 -26.29 2.18
C ASN A 253 -17.05 -24.89 2.75
N ALA A 254 -17.66 -24.62 3.91
CA ALA A 254 -17.53 -23.35 4.59
C ALA A 254 -16.07 -23.09 5.03
N LEU A 255 -15.38 -24.12 5.54
CA LEU A 255 -13.98 -24.05 5.93
C LEU A 255 -13.08 -23.78 4.72
N LEU A 256 -13.23 -24.53 3.64
CA LEU A 256 -12.46 -24.34 2.41
C LEU A 256 -12.67 -22.96 1.79
N ARG A 257 -13.91 -22.48 1.73
CA ARG A 257 -14.22 -21.13 1.22
C ARG A 257 -13.61 -20.05 2.08
N SER A 258 -13.74 -20.17 3.40
CA SER A 258 -13.11 -19.23 4.34
C SER A 258 -11.59 -19.21 4.18
N TYR A 259 -10.94 -20.35 3.97
CA TYR A 259 -9.50 -20.42 3.70
C TYR A 259 -9.12 -19.69 2.41
N ILE A 260 -9.81 -19.94 1.30
CA ILE A 260 -9.52 -19.29 0.01
C ILE A 260 -9.72 -17.77 0.12
N TRP A 261 -10.82 -17.33 0.71
CA TRP A 261 -11.09 -15.91 0.89
C TRP A 261 -10.10 -15.24 1.84
N HIS A 262 -9.76 -15.90 2.95
CA HIS A 262 -8.82 -15.35 3.94
C HIS A 262 -7.39 -15.26 3.40
N CYS A 263 -6.90 -16.31 2.76
CA CYS A 263 -5.49 -16.38 2.36
C CYS A 263 -5.21 -15.68 1.03
N ILE A 264 -6.18 -15.64 0.10
CA ILE A 264 -5.97 -15.17 -1.27
C ILE A 264 -6.94 -14.06 -1.64
N GLY A 265 -8.24 -14.32 -1.61
CA GLY A 265 -9.25 -13.44 -2.19
C GLY A 265 -9.27 -12.06 -1.55
N ILE A 266 -9.54 -11.99 -0.26
CA ILE A 266 -9.65 -10.71 0.45
C ILE A 266 -8.31 -9.98 0.55
N PRO A 267 -7.15 -10.63 0.85
CA PRO A 267 -5.86 -9.95 0.84
C PRO A 267 -5.50 -9.32 -0.50
N LEU A 268 -5.80 -10.00 -1.61
CA LEU A 268 -5.57 -9.46 -2.95
C LEU A 268 -6.43 -8.21 -3.21
N VAL A 269 -7.72 -8.28 -2.95
CA VAL A 269 -8.64 -7.15 -3.10
C VAL A 269 -8.24 -6.00 -2.17
N ALA A 270 -7.92 -6.29 -0.90
CA ALA A 270 -7.46 -5.30 0.06
C ALA A 270 -6.17 -4.61 -0.41
N SER A 271 -5.21 -5.36 -0.99
CA SER A 271 -3.97 -4.80 -1.54
C SER A 271 -4.23 -3.82 -2.70
N ILE A 272 -5.18 -4.13 -3.58
CA ILE A 272 -5.58 -3.25 -4.68
C ILE A 272 -6.20 -1.96 -4.12
N PHE A 273 -7.16 -2.06 -3.20
CA PHE A 273 -7.78 -0.89 -2.58
C PHE A 273 -6.78 -0.06 -1.76
N MET A 274 -5.80 -0.71 -1.12
CA MET A 274 -4.74 -0.03 -0.37
C MET A 274 -3.81 0.75 -1.32
N ALA A 275 -3.45 0.18 -2.47
CA ALA A 275 -2.70 0.90 -3.50
C ALA A 275 -3.47 2.14 -4.01
N VAL A 276 -4.78 1.99 -4.25
CA VAL A 276 -5.67 3.12 -4.60
C VAL A 276 -5.73 4.15 -3.48
N HIS A 277 -5.83 3.72 -2.22
CA HIS A 277 -5.86 4.58 -1.04
C HIS A 277 -4.59 5.45 -0.94
N PHE A 278 -3.42 4.86 -1.07
CA PHE A 278 -2.14 5.59 -1.05
C PHE A 278 -1.98 6.52 -2.25
N TRP A 279 -2.35 6.07 -3.44
CA TRP A 279 -2.33 6.90 -4.63
C TRP A 279 -3.22 8.13 -4.49
N ARG A 280 -4.42 7.97 -3.91
CA ARG A 280 -5.34 9.09 -3.65
C ARG A 280 -4.80 10.07 -2.62
N ILE A 281 -4.16 9.61 -1.54
CA ILE A 281 -3.49 10.51 -0.58
C ILE A 281 -2.54 11.45 -1.33
N ARG A 282 -1.72 10.92 -2.24
CA ARG A 282 -0.82 11.73 -3.06
C ARG A 282 -1.58 12.72 -3.94
N LYS A 283 -2.59 12.25 -4.65
CA LYS A 283 -3.34 13.05 -5.63
C LYS A 283 -4.15 14.16 -4.96
N ASP A 284 -4.63 13.92 -3.75
CA ASP A 284 -5.44 14.85 -2.97
C ASP A 284 -4.59 15.83 -2.12
N GLY A 285 -3.31 16.01 -2.46
CA GLY A 285 -2.41 16.98 -1.83
C GLY A 285 -1.61 16.48 -0.63
N GLY A 286 -1.52 15.15 -0.45
CA GLY A 286 -0.78 14.51 0.64
C GLY A 286 -1.62 14.31 1.90
N ILE A 287 -0.94 13.99 3.01
CA ILE A 287 -1.60 13.79 4.31
C ILE A 287 -2.26 15.10 4.74
N SER A 288 -3.51 15.03 5.21
CA SER A 288 -4.23 16.19 5.74
C SER A 288 -3.50 16.77 6.95
N GLY A 289 -3.27 18.07 6.95
CA GLY A 289 -2.73 18.81 8.10
C GLY A 289 -3.85 19.37 8.99
N PRO A 290 -3.51 19.96 10.15
CA PRO A 290 -4.45 20.72 10.95
C PRO A 290 -5.01 21.88 10.10
N ALA A 291 -6.29 22.21 10.30
CA ALA A 291 -6.87 23.39 9.67
C ALA A 291 -6.07 24.63 10.11
N PRO A 292 -5.81 25.59 9.20
CA PRO A 292 -5.18 26.85 9.59
C PRO A 292 -6.07 27.52 10.64
N VAL A 293 -5.43 27.96 11.72
CA VAL A 293 -6.13 28.78 12.74
C VAL A 293 -6.43 30.13 12.11
N VAL A 294 -7.70 30.36 11.78
CA VAL A 294 -8.16 31.67 11.30
C VAL A 294 -8.40 32.54 12.54
N LEU A 295 -7.60 33.56 12.71
CA LEU A 295 -7.79 34.50 13.81
C LEU A 295 -9.14 35.25 13.60
N GLU A 296 -9.82 35.49 14.70
CA GLU A 296 -11.13 36.19 14.65
C GLU A 296 -11.05 37.57 13.99
N SER A 297 -9.87 38.21 14.07
CA SER A 297 -9.52 39.44 13.36
C SER A 297 -9.52 39.30 11.83
N GLU A 298 -9.16 38.12 11.31
CA GLU A 298 -9.14 37.84 9.84
C GLU A 298 -10.54 37.55 9.31
N ILE A 299 -11.43 37.02 10.14
CA ILE A 299 -12.84 36.76 9.79
C ILE A 299 -13.58 38.10 9.60
N LYS A 300 -13.25 39.11 10.37
CA LYS A 300 -13.90 40.44 10.35
C LYS A 300 -13.32 41.37 9.28
N ALA A 301 -12.19 41.05 8.66
CA ALA A 301 -11.61 41.86 7.59
C ALA A 301 -12.46 41.74 6.32
N PRO A 302 -12.96 42.83 5.74
CA PRO A 302 -13.70 42.76 4.48
C PRO A 302 -12.77 42.23 3.39
N LYS A 303 -13.22 41.20 2.64
CA LYS A 303 -12.49 40.71 1.49
C LYS A 303 -12.22 41.87 0.54
N LYS A 304 -10.95 42.31 0.44
CA LYS A 304 -10.54 43.24 -0.62
C LYS A 304 -10.93 42.63 -1.96
N LYS A 305 -11.93 43.17 -2.63
CA LYS A 305 -12.21 42.84 -4.02
C LYS A 305 -10.95 43.22 -4.79
N SER A 306 -10.27 42.23 -5.36
CA SER A 306 -9.22 42.50 -6.35
C SER A 306 -9.93 43.16 -7.53
N VAL A 307 -9.82 44.47 -7.64
CA VAL A 307 -10.14 45.20 -8.86
C VAL A 307 -9.03 44.79 -9.83
N LEU A 308 -9.31 43.80 -10.66
CA LEU A 308 -8.57 43.60 -11.88
C LEU A 308 -8.83 44.84 -12.74
N ALA A 309 -7.81 45.69 -12.76
CA ALA A 309 -7.78 46.77 -13.76
C ALA A 309 -7.78 46.12 -15.14
N GLY A 310 -8.63 46.65 -16.02
CA GLY A 310 -8.84 46.19 -17.36
C GLY A 310 -7.63 46.32 -18.29
#